data_79738d1ae1fb239276e21023df138f2f
#
_entry.id   79738d1ae1fb239276e21023df138f2f
#
_cell.length_a   1.000
_cell.length_b   1.000
_cell.length_c   1.000
_cell.angle_alpha   90.00
_cell.angle_beta   90.00
_cell.angle_gamma   90.00
#
_symmetry.space_group_name_H-M   'P 1'
#
loop_
_entity.id
_entity.type
_entity.pdbx_description
1 polymer ?
#
loop_
_entity_poly.entity_id
_entity_poly.type
_entity_poly.pdbx_seq_one_letter_code
_entity_poly.pdbx_strand_id
1 'polypeptide(L)'
;MCQITIALILYYDMVIIQAMVAEAVSYAKRTTCAEDGCPVPEETLNKAVDRLAVNLGKELVSLVPGRVSTEVDIRLSYDTAASVERARSIIAMYEECGVSKDRILIKLAGTWEGIQAAKILEAEGIQCNITLVFSFLQAAAAAQAKAYLISPFPGRILDWHKKQSGESGYPPEADPGVLAVKRMYAYFRKYGYDTICMPASWRPSRGADVPGSDVDELLALAGVDEMTIPPPLLDSLSTLESSVVSRKCSPEKDAAGCNDPDFRFTKESYASYWDADVCGQEKLKEGIDAFTEETEKLVKILIEKM
;
A
#
# COMPACT_ATOMS: atom_id res chain seq x y z
N MET A 1 -11.63 -2.53 2.95
CA MET A 1 -10.94 -2.37 1.64
C MET A 1 -10.13 -3.62 1.35
N CYS A 2 -10.18 -4.17 0.13
CA CYS A 2 -9.34 -5.30 -0.26
C CYS A 2 -8.11 -4.78 -1.00
N GLN A 3 -6.93 -5.26 -0.63
CA GLN A 3 -5.68 -4.91 -1.32
C GLN A 3 -5.21 -6.09 -2.18
N ILE A 4 -4.92 -5.81 -3.45
CA ILE A 4 -4.24 -6.75 -4.32
C ILE A 4 -2.76 -6.40 -4.28
N THR A 5 -1.98 -7.26 -3.67
CA THR A 5 -0.55 -7.33 -3.90
C THR A 5 -0.26 -8.56 -4.76
N ILE A 6 0.80 -8.52 -5.55
CA ILE A 6 1.27 -9.67 -6.36
C ILE A 6 1.39 -10.93 -5.50
N ALA A 7 1.73 -10.79 -4.21
CA ALA A 7 1.74 -11.89 -3.24
C ALA A 7 0.40 -12.61 -3.08
N LEU A 8 -0.75 -11.93 -3.22
CA LEU A 8 -2.07 -12.57 -3.17
C LEU A 8 -2.31 -13.53 -4.34
N ILE A 9 -1.75 -13.24 -5.51
CA ILE A 9 -1.87 -14.10 -6.70
C ILE A 9 -1.24 -15.47 -6.45
N LEU A 10 -0.21 -15.55 -5.62
CA LEU A 10 0.49 -16.79 -5.29
C LEU A 10 -0.26 -17.68 -4.27
N TYR A 11 -1.31 -17.17 -3.63
CA TYR A 11 -2.07 -17.87 -2.57
C TYR A 11 -3.49 -18.31 -2.97
N TYR A 12 -3.96 -17.96 -4.16
CA TYR A 12 -5.31 -18.32 -4.62
C TYR A 12 -5.37 -19.74 -5.20
N ASP A 13 -6.58 -20.31 -5.27
CA ASP A 13 -6.84 -21.64 -5.82
C ASP A 13 -6.23 -21.77 -7.23
N MET A 14 -5.37 -22.78 -7.40
CA MET A 14 -4.55 -23.01 -8.59
C MET A 14 -5.36 -23.03 -9.91
N VAL A 15 -6.61 -23.47 -9.90
CA VAL A 15 -7.44 -23.58 -11.12
C VAL A 15 -7.92 -22.21 -11.58
N ILE A 16 -8.40 -21.38 -10.66
CA ILE A 16 -8.90 -20.03 -10.95
C ILE A 16 -7.76 -19.15 -11.45
N ILE A 17 -6.59 -19.23 -10.79
CA ILE A 17 -5.40 -18.49 -11.20
C ILE A 17 -4.90 -18.91 -12.58
N GLN A 18 -4.90 -20.19 -12.92
CA GLN A 18 -4.49 -20.64 -14.25
C GLN A 18 -5.37 -20.06 -15.36
N ALA A 19 -6.68 -19.95 -15.14
CA ALA A 19 -7.58 -19.32 -16.11
C ALA A 19 -7.32 -17.81 -16.24
N MET A 20 -7.09 -17.11 -15.13
CA MET A 20 -6.75 -15.69 -15.13
C MET A 20 -5.42 -15.40 -15.81
N VAL A 21 -4.40 -16.24 -15.59
CA VAL A 21 -3.09 -16.17 -16.25
C VAL A 21 -3.24 -16.38 -17.76
N ALA A 22 -3.97 -17.42 -18.19
CA ALA A 22 -4.18 -17.70 -19.61
C ALA A 22 -4.90 -16.53 -20.33
N GLU A 23 -5.92 -15.95 -19.68
CA GLU A 23 -6.61 -14.76 -20.22
C GLU A 23 -5.68 -13.57 -20.31
N ALA A 24 -4.89 -13.29 -19.27
CA ALA A 24 -3.95 -12.18 -19.24
C ALA A 24 -2.88 -12.28 -20.33
N VAL A 25 -2.31 -13.47 -20.54
CA VAL A 25 -1.38 -13.75 -21.64
C VAL A 25 -2.04 -13.53 -23.02
N SER A 26 -3.23 -14.09 -23.21
CA SER A 26 -3.99 -13.93 -24.46
C SER A 26 -4.33 -12.45 -24.74
N TYR A 27 -4.76 -11.72 -23.73
CA TYR A 27 -5.03 -10.27 -23.82
C TYR A 27 -3.78 -9.49 -24.22
N ALA A 28 -2.66 -9.74 -23.54
CA ALA A 28 -1.41 -9.04 -23.81
C ALA A 28 -0.89 -9.29 -25.22
N LYS A 29 -0.84 -10.55 -25.67
CA LYS A 29 -0.45 -10.90 -27.05
C LYS A 29 -1.31 -10.20 -28.10
N ARG A 30 -2.63 -10.23 -27.95
CA ARG A 30 -3.56 -9.60 -28.88
C ARG A 30 -3.42 -8.09 -28.95
N THR A 31 -3.18 -7.42 -27.82
CA THR A 31 -3.13 -5.95 -27.74
C THR A 31 -1.77 -5.36 -28.06
N THR A 32 -0.70 -6.15 -28.04
CA THR A 32 0.64 -5.76 -28.46
C THR A 32 1.08 -6.36 -29.78
N CYS A 33 0.19 -7.12 -30.47
CA CYS A 33 0.48 -7.80 -31.74
C CYS A 33 1.74 -8.70 -31.65
N ALA A 34 1.99 -9.33 -30.49
CA ALA A 34 3.12 -10.24 -30.31
C ALA A 34 2.86 -11.57 -31.05
N GLU A 35 3.82 -11.99 -31.88
CA GLU A 35 3.75 -13.22 -32.67
C GLU A 35 4.24 -14.43 -31.87
N ASP A 36 3.60 -15.59 -32.08
CA ASP A 36 4.02 -16.84 -31.45
C ASP A 36 5.41 -17.28 -31.98
N GLY A 37 6.25 -17.72 -31.07
CA GLY A 37 7.60 -18.20 -31.41
C GLY A 37 8.67 -17.11 -31.50
N CYS A 38 8.32 -15.83 -31.34
CA CYS A 38 9.28 -14.75 -31.20
C CYS A 38 9.60 -14.47 -29.73
N PRO A 39 10.77 -13.86 -29.42
CA PRO A 39 11.04 -13.38 -28.04
C PRO A 39 9.91 -12.43 -27.59
N VAL A 40 9.39 -12.67 -26.38
CA VAL A 40 8.26 -11.88 -25.86
C VAL A 40 8.75 -10.46 -25.53
N PRO A 41 8.16 -9.41 -26.15
CA PRO A 41 8.52 -8.03 -25.85
C PRO A 41 8.21 -7.69 -24.38
N GLU A 42 9.03 -6.83 -23.78
CA GLU A 42 8.82 -6.35 -22.41
C GLU A 42 7.46 -5.69 -22.23
N GLU A 43 6.99 -4.94 -23.23
CA GLU A 43 5.65 -4.34 -23.21
C GLU A 43 4.55 -5.39 -23.08
N THR A 44 4.67 -6.53 -23.77
CA THR A 44 3.71 -7.63 -23.69
C THR A 44 3.71 -8.26 -22.30
N LEU A 45 4.89 -8.47 -21.71
CA LEU A 45 5.02 -8.98 -20.34
C LEU A 45 4.39 -8.02 -19.32
N ASN A 46 4.72 -6.75 -19.41
CA ASN A 46 4.18 -5.72 -18.55
C ASN A 46 2.65 -5.65 -18.64
N LYS A 47 2.11 -5.75 -19.85
CA LYS A 47 0.66 -5.76 -20.09
C LYS A 47 -0.03 -7.00 -19.54
N ALA A 48 0.64 -8.15 -19.57
CA ALA A 48 0.14 -9.38 -18.98
C ALA A 48 0.10 -9.31 -17.44
N VAL A 49 1.13 -8.72 -16.81
CA VAL A 49 1.16 -8.48 -15.35
C VAL A 49 -0.01 -7.60 -14.93
N ASP A 50 -0.21 -6.46 -15.62
CA ASP A 50 -1.30 -5.55 -15.31
C ASP A 50 -2.68 -6.21 -15.50
N ARG A 51 -2.85 -6.92 -16.63
CA ARG A 51 -4.11 -7.61 -16.92
C ARG A 51 -4.44 -8.69 -15.90
N LEU A 52 -3.43 -9.43 -15.44
CA LEU A 52 -3.62 -10.43 -14.38
C LEU A 52 -4.06 -9.77 -13.05
N ALA A 53 -3.46 -8.64 -12.68
CA ALA A 53 -3.88 -7.87 -11.52
C ALA A 53 -5.32 -7.35 -11.68
N VAL A 54 -5.71 -6.89 -12.87
CA VAL A 54 -7.08 -6.44 -13.18
C VAL A 54 -8.07 -7.61 -13.11
N ASN A 55 -7.73 -8.79 -13.63
CA ASN A 55 -8.58 -9.97 -13.55
C ASN A 55 -8.90 -10.36 -12.10
N LEU A 56 -7.87 -10.41 -11.24
CA LEU A 56 -8.06 -10.67 -9.82
C LEU A 56 -8.86 -9.54 -9.15
N GLY A 57 -8.55 -8.29 -9.48
CA GLY A 57 -9.24 -7.13 -8.93
C GLY A 57 -10.72 -7.09 -9.27
N LYS A 58 -11.09 -7.46 -10.48
CA LYS A 58 -12.48 -7.60 -10.90
C LYS A 58 -13.24 -8.61 -10.03
N GLU A 59 -12.66 -9.78 -9.77
CA GLU A 59 -13.28 -10.77 -8.87
C GLU A 59 -13.46 -10.22 -7.47
N LEU A 60 -12.42 -9.58 -6.91
CA LEU A 60 -12.49 -8.99 -5.57
C LEU A 60 -13.53 -7.87 -5.48
N VAL A 61 -13.66 -7.03 -6.51
CA VAL A 61 -14.70 -5.98 -6.57
C VAL A 61 -16.10 -6.58 -6.50
N SER A 62 -16.31 -7.77 -7.05
CA SER A 62 -17.61 -8.45 -6.98
C SER A 62 -17.96 -8.95 -5.58
N LEU A 63 -16.95 -9.22 -4.77
CA LEU A 63 -17.09 -9.79 -3.42
C LEU A 63 -17.22 -8.74 -2.31
N VAL A 64 -16.75 -7.49 -2.55
CA VAL A 64 -16.73 -6.45 -1.54
C VAL A 64 -17.55 -5.23 -1.97
N PRO A 65 -18.23 -4.53 -1.05
CA PRO A 65 -18.99 -3.33 -1.39
C PRO A 65 -18.09 -2.09 -1.60
N GLY A 66 -16.87 -2.13 -1.05
CA GLY A 66 -15.91 -1.03 -1.09
C GLY A 66 -14.99 -1.05 -2.32
N ARG A 67 -13.84 -0.41 -2.19
CA ARG A 67 -12.82 -0.30 -3.23
C ARG A 67 -11.78 -1.40 -3.14
N VAL A 68 -11.12 -1.66 -4.26
CA VAL A 68 -9.97 -2.57 -4.36
C VAL A 68 -8.75 -1.77 -4.78
N SER A 69 -7.61 -1.98 -4.10
CA SER A 69 -6.34 -1.35 -4.47
C SER A 69 -5.58 -2.24 -5.44
N THR A 70 -5.17 -1.68 -6.60
CA THR A 70 -4.33 -2.34 -7.60
C THR A 70 -3.03 -1.58 -7.75
N GLU A 71 -1.90 -2.29 -7.56
CA GLU A 71 -0.58 -1.69 -7.52
C GLU A 71 0.00 -1.50 -8.91
N VAL A 72 0.50 -0.30 -9.19
CA VAL A 72 1.37 -0.03 -10.33
C VAL A 72 2.69 -0.76 -10.10
N ASP A 73 3.30 -1.25 -11.18
CA ASP A 73 4.60 -1.93 -11.11
C ASP A 73 5.60 -1.15 -10.25
N ILE A 74 6.04 -1.77 -9.19
CA ILE A 74 6.91 -1.15 -8.18
C ILE A 74 8.23 -0.66 -8.76
N ARG A 75 8.69 -1.23 -9.88
CA ARG A 75 9.91 -0.83 -10.60
C ARG A 75 9.82 0.59 -11.16
N LEU A 76 8.60 1.13 -11.29
CA LEU A 76 8.32 2.51 -11.74
C LEU A 76 8.29 3.52 -10.60
N SER A 77 8.60 3.13 -9.36
CA SER A 77 8.46 3.96 -8.15
C SER A 77 9.19 5.31 -8.21
N TYR A 78 10.23 5.44 -9.02
CA TYR A 78 11.02 6.67 -9.18
C TYR A 78 10.77 7.38 -10.53
N ASP A 79 9.73 6.98 -11.27
CA ASP A 79 9.32 7.62 -12.52
C ASP A 79 7.85 8.02 -12.48
N THR A 80 7.63 9.32 -12.27
CA THR A 80 6.28 9.91 -12.20
C THR A 80 5.50 9.70 -13.49
N ALA A 81 6.12 9.92 -14.65
CA ALA A 81 5.44 9.86 -15.93
C ALA A 81 5.02 8.43 -16.28
N ALA A 82 5.94 7.48 -16.14
CA ALA A 82 5.67 6.06 -16.36
C ALA A 82 4.63 5.51 -15.39
N SER A 83 4.66 5.92 -14.10
CA SER A 83 3.66 5.55 -13.10
C SER A 83 2.26 6.05 -13.46
N VAL A 84 2.14 7.29 -13.95
CA VAL A 84 0.84 7.88 -14.38
C VAL A 84 0.31 7.16 -15.61
N GLU A 85 1.14 6.91 -16.61
CA GLU A 85 0.75 6.19 -17.83
C GLU A 85 0.26 4.78 -17.51
N ARG A 86 1.02 4.05 -16.66
CA ARG A 86 0.65 2.70 -16.23
C ARG A 86 -0.66 2.69 -15.45
N ALA A 87 -0.86 3.63 -14.55
CA ALA A 87 -2.09 3.76 -13.77
C ALA A 87 -3.32 3.98 -14.67
N ARG A 88 -3.21 4.87 -15.66
CA ARG A 88 -4.28 5.10 -16.65
C ARG A 88 -4.58 3.85 -17.47
N SER A 89 -3.55 3.10 -17.87
CA SER A 89 -3.71 1.82 -18.57
C SER A 89 -4.46 0.79 -17.72
N ILE A 90 -4.11 0.67 -16.43
CA ILE A 90 -4.80 -0.24 -15.48
C ILE A 90 -6.28 0.16 -15.34
N ILE A 91 -6.59 1.44 -15.18
CA ILE A 91 -7.98 1.92 -15.09
C ILE A 91 -8.75 1.62 -16.37
N ALA A 92 -8.17 1.85 -17.54
CA ALA A 92 -8.80 1.52 -18.82
C ALA A 92 -9.11 0.02 -18.93
N MET A 93 -8.20 -0.87 -18.49
CA MET A 93 -8.45 -2.31 -18.46
C MET A 93 -9.61 -2.70 -17.51
N TYR A 94 -9.78 -2.00 -16.38
CA TYR A 94 -10.92 -2.19 -15.50
C TYR A 94 -12.23 -1.75 -16.16
N GLU A 95 -12.24 -0.62 -16.84
CA GLU A 95 -13.41 -0.11 -17.57
C GLU A 95 -13.82 -1.05 -18.71
N GLU A 96 -12.85 -1.63 -19.45
CA GLU A 96 -13.09 -2.69 -20.43
C GLU A 96 -13.78 -3.92 -19.81
N CYS A 97 -13.51 -4.21 -18.54
CA CYS A 97 -14.13 -5.29 -17.78
C CYS A 97 -15.47 -4.90 -17.13
N GLY A 98 -15.97 -3.67 -17.36
CA GLY A 98 -17.20 -3.15 -16.77
C GLY A 98 -17.07 -2.72 -15.30
N VAL A 99 -15.85 -2.51 -14.80
CA VAL A 99 -15.58 -2.02 -13.44
C VAL A 99 -15.27 -0.53 -13.49
N SER A 100 -16.11 0.29 -12.82
CA SER A 100 -15.90 1.73 -12.73
C SER A 100 -14.63 2.08 -11.95
N LYS A 101 -13.91 3.12 -12.38
CA LYS A 101 -12.73 3.66 -11.67
C LYS A 101 -13.05 4.02 -10.21
N ASP A 102 -14.27 4.38 -9.88
CA ASP A 102 -14.70 4.71 -8.51
C ASP A 102 -14.61 3.52 -7.53
N ARG A 103 -14.46 2.30 -8.06
CA ARG A 103 -14.28 1.06 -7.28
C ARG A 103 -12.81 0.67 -7.13
N ILE A 104 -11.89 1.43 -7.72
CA ILE A 104 -10.45 1.12 -7.77
C ILE A 104 -9.66 2.22 -7.09
N LEU A 105 -8.65 1.82 -6.33
CA LEU A 105 -7.55 2.68 -5.90
C LEU A 105 -6.28 2.24 -6.62
N ILE A 106 -5.64 3.17 -7.28
CA ILE A 106 -4.29 2.92 -7.82
C ILE A 106 -3.29 2.99 -6.67
N LYS A 107 -2.53 1.91 -6.47
CA LYS A 107 -1.56 1.83 -5.38
C LYS A 107 -0.16 2.18 -5.90
N LEU A 108 0.48 3.15 -5.25
CA LEU A 108 1.79 3.72 -5.62
C LEU A 108 2.72 3.74 -4.42
N ALA A 109 4.02 3.51 -4.64
CA ALA A 109 5.01 3.63 -3.57
C ALA A 109 5.12 5.08 -3.06
N GLY A 110 5.39 5.24 -1.76
CA GLY A 110 5.56 6.53 -1.11
C GLY A 110 6.90 7.22 -1.42
N THR A 111 7.40 7.13 -2.65
CA THR A 111 8.50 7.96 -3.16
C THR A 111 8.00 9.37 -3.47
N TRP A 112 8.89 10.33 -3.58
CA TRP A 112 8.49 11.66 -4.06
C TRP A 112 7.79 11.58 -5.41
N GLU A 113 8.36 10.81 -6.33
CA GLU A 113 7.84 10.62 -7.69
C GLU A 113 6.46 9.92 -7.68
N GLY A 114 6.27 8.90 -6.85
CA GLY A 114 4.97 8.22 -6.69
C GLY A 114 3.90 9.15 -6.10
N ILE A 115 4.27 10.01 -5.14
CA ILE A 115 3.37 11.03 -4.58
C ILE A 115 3.00 12.09 -5.65
N GLN A 116 3.95 12.51 -6.52
CA GLN A 116 3.64 13.40 -7.63
C GLN A 116 2.74 12.72 -8.68
N ALA A 117 2.92 11.43 -8.94
CA ALA A 117 2.02 10.66 -9.78
C ALA A 117 0.59 10.64 -9.21
N ALA A 118 0.45 10.37 -7.90
CA ALA A 118 -0.85 10.45 -7.23
C ALA A 118 -1.50 11.82 -7.37
N LYS A 119 -0.75 12.91 -7.20
CA LYS A 119 -1.26 14.27 -7.38
C LYS A 119 -1.88 14.51 -8.75
N ILE A 120 -1.29 13.95 -9.80
CA ILE A 120 -1.80 14.05 -11.19
C ILE A 120 -3.08 13.21 -11.32
N LEU A 121 -3.03 11.95 -10.87
CA LEU A 121 -4.14 11.01 -10.98
C LEU A 121 -5.38 11.44 -10.19
N GLU A 122 -5.19 11.94 -8.98
CA GLU A 122 -6.29 12.48 -8.14
C GLU A 122 -6.98 13.67 -8.81
N ALA A 123 -6.23 14.54 -9.50
CA ALA A 123 -6.80 15.63 -10.29
C ALA A 123 -7.63 15.14 -11.48
N GLU A 124 -7.40 13.91 -11.96
CA GLU A 124 -8.16 13.24 -13.02
C GLU A 124 -9.34 12.41 -12.46
N GLY A 125 -9.52 12.41 -11.14
CA GLY A 125 -10.53 11.60 -10.45
C GLY A 125 -10.18 10.11 -10.39
N ILE A 126 -8.90 9.77 -10.49
CA ILE A 126 -8.36 8.42 -10.23
C ILE A 126 -7.78 8.42 -8.82
N GLN A 127 -8.47 7.78 -7.89
CA GLN A 127 -8.08 7.77 -6.49
C GLN A 127 -6.87 6.87 -6.23
N CYS A 128 -5.99 7.32 -5.33
CA CYS A 128 -4.70 6.67 -5.08
C CYS A 128 -4.55 6.22 -3.62
N ASN A 129 -3.87 5.07 -3.46
CA ASN A 129 -3.38 4.54 -2.19
C ASN A 129 -1.85 4.63 -2.18
N ILE A 130 -1.28 5.50 -1.36
CA ILE A 130 0.18 5.59 -1.20
C ILE A 130 0.64 4.54 -0.21
N THR A 131 1.44 3.60 -0.67
CA THR A 131 1.97 2.48 0.13
C THR A 131 3.46 2.64 0.43
N LEU A 132 4.01 1.72 1.24
CA LEU A 132 5.39 1.79 1.71
C LEU A 132 5.67 3.13 2.41
N VAL A 133 4.74 3.51 3.29
CA VAL A 133 4.85 4.72 4.10
C VAL A 133 5.47 4.36 5.44
N PHE A 134 6.66 4.86 5.70
CA PHE A 134 7.45 4.64 6.91
C PHE A 134 7.80 5.93 7.63
N SER A 135 7.51 7.06 7.01
CA SER A 135 7.91 8.39 7.44
C SER A 135 6.73 9.33 7.51
N PHE A 136 6.74 10.20 8.51
CA PHE A 136 5.82 11.32 8.60
C PHE A 136 5.91 12.24 7.37
N LEU A 137 7.11 12.41 6.79
CA LEU A 137 7.32 13.24 5.60
C LEU A 137 6.56 12.69 4.39
N GLN A 138 6.59 11.37 4.17
CA GLN A 138 5.82 10.73 3.11
C GLN A 138 4.31 10.98 3.29
N ALA A 139 3.80 10.81 4.52
CA ALA A 139 2.40 11.01 4.83
C ALA A 139 1.97 12.47 4.61
N ALA A 140 2.74 13.43 5.11
CA ALA A 140 2.43 14.85 4.94
C ALA A 140 2.48 15.31 3.47
N ALA A 141 3.46 14.82 2.69
CA ALA A 141 3.55 15.07 1.25
C ALA A 141 2.39 14.43 0.48
N ALA A 142 1.98 13.20 0.84
CA ALA A 142 0.83 12.53 0.24
C ALA A 142 -0.48 13.30 0.51
N ALA A 143 -0.68 13.78 1.74
CA ALA A 143 -1.83 14.61 2.09
C ALA A 143 -1.83 15.94 1.32
N GLN A 144 -0.67 16.60 1.17
CA GLN A 144 -0.52 17.79 0.35
C GLN A 144 -0.84 17.51 -1.13
N ALA A 145 -0.52 16.32 -1.65
CA ALA A 145 -0.87 15.87 -2.99
C ALA A 145 -2.36 15.50 -3.12
N LYS A 146 -3.13 15.53 -2.02
CA LYS A 146 -4.53 15.11 -1.94
C LYS A 146 -4.75 13.63 -2.24
N ALA A 147 -3.74 12.78 -1.97
CA ALA A 147 -3.91 11.34 -2.09
C ALA A 147 -5.11 10.87 -1.25
N TYR A 148 -5.96 10.04 -1.83
CA TYR A 148 -7.16 9.54 -1.19
C TYR A 148 -6.83 8.78 0.10
N LEU A 149 -5.77 7.96 0.08
CA LEU A 149 -5.42 7.08 1.17
C LEU A 149 -3.90 6.89 1.26
N ILE A 150 -3.40 6.71 2.50
CA ILE A 150 -2.05 6.21 2.76
C ILE A 150 -2.11 4.88 3.51
N SER A 151 -1.17 3.99 3.22
CA SER A 151 -0.95 2.73 3.95
C SER A 151 0.39 2.75 4.67
N PRO A 152 0.49 3.30 5.89
CA PRO A 152 1.71 3.23 6.70
C PRO A 152 1.92 1.82 7.26
N PHE A 153 3.18 1.46 7.50
CA PHE A 153 3.58 0.12 7.95
C PHE A 153 4.21 0.17 9.36
N PRO A 154 3.41 0.30 10.43
CA PRO A 154 3.90 0.43 11.80
C PRO A 154 4.84 -0.71 12.19
N GLY A 155 4.48 -1.95 11.90
CA GLY A 155 5.30 -3.10 12.27
C GLY A 155 6.69 -3.11 11.64
N ARG A 156 6.85 -2.60 10.41
CA ARG A 156 8.19 -2.49 9.81
C ARG A 156 8.99 -1.32 10.38
N ILE A 157 8.33 -0.25 10.84
CA ILE A 157 8.97 0.82 11.60
C ILE A 157 9.47 0.26 12.93
N LEU A 158 8.63 -0.51 13.64
CA LEU A 158 9.01 -1.21 14.87
C LEU A 158 10.23 -2.13 14.65
N ASP A 159 10.23 -2.95 13.59
CA ASP A 159 11.35 -3.83 13.25
C ASP A 159 12.67 -3.05 13.11
N TRP A 160 12.63 -1.89 12.45
CA TRP A 160 13.80 -1.01 12.31
C TRP A 160 14.30 -0.50 13.66
N HIS A 161 13.41 0.03 14.51
CA HIS A 161 13.78 0.56 15.81
C HIS A 161 14.30 -0.53 16.76
N LYS A 162 13.72 -1.72 16.75
CA LYS A 162 14.24 -2.88 17.52
C LYS A 162 15.66 -3.24 17.08
N LYS A 163 15.93 -3.24 15.78
CA LYS A 163 17.28 -3.50 15.25
C LYS A 163 18.29 -2.44 15.69
N GLN A 164 17.89 -1.16 15.76
CA GLN A 164 18.79 -0.07 16.16
C GLN A 164 19.03 -0.02 17.66
N SER A 165 17.99 -0.26 18.47
CA SER A 165 18.08 -0.16 19.94
C SER A 165 18.58 -1.45 20.61
N GLY A 166 18.43 -2.61 19.95
CA GLY A 166 18.65 -3.91 20.56
C GLY A 166 17.51 -4.40 21.46
N GLU A 167 16.41 -3.63 21.57
CA GLU A 167 15.24 -4.01 22.38
C GLU A 167 14.46 -5.16 21.75
N SER A 168 13.93 -6.06 22.57
CA SER A 168 13.10 -7.18 22.10
C SER A 168 11.66 -6.77 21.78
N GLY A 169 11.16 -5.68 22.38
CA GLY A 169 9.81 -5.13 22.19
C GLY A 169 9.60 -3.83 22.93
N TYR A 170 8.45 -3.23 22.72
CA TYR A 170 8.02 -1.98 23.34
C TYR A 170 6.61 -2.14 23.93
N PRO A 171 6.26 -1.41 24.99
CA PRO A 171 4.85 -1.22 25.35
C PRO A 171 4.08 -0.66 24.13
N PRO A 172 2.84 -1.12 23.85
CA PRO A 172 2.11 -0.69 22.64
C PRO A 172 1.96 0.85 22.51
N GLU A 173 1.89 1.56 23.64
CA GLU A 173 1.80 3.03 23.68
C GLU A 173 3.13 3.73 23.36
N ALA A 174 4.24 3.03 23.50
CA ALA A 174 5.59 3.52 23.22
C ALA A 174 6.20 2.90 21.95
N ASP A 175 5.44 2.06 21.24
CA ASP A 175 5.84 1.47 19.97
C ASP A 175 6.11 2.55 18.93
N PRO A 176 7.33 2.64 18.36
CA PRO A 176 7.67 3.67 17.39
C PRO A 176 6.78 3.69 16.14
N GLY A 177 6.31 2.50 15.68
CA GLY A 177 5.39 2.40 14.57
C GLY A 177 4.00 2.93 14.89
N VAL A 178 3.49 2.59 16.07
CA VAL A 178 2.21 3.13 16.58
C VAL A 178 2.29 4.64 16.72
N LEU A 179 3.36 5.17 17.31
CA LEU A 179 3.56 6.60 17.48
C LEU A 179 3.66 7.34 16.13
N ALA A 180 4.36 6.74 15.15
CA ALA A 180 4.44 7.31 13.80
C ALA A 180 3.06 7.42 13.15
N VAL A 181 2.24 6.36 13.20
CA VAL A 181 0.88 6.38 12.63
C VAL A 181 -0.01 7.39 13.34
N LYS A 182 0.03 7.45 14.66
CA LYS A 182 -0.72 8.45 15.44
C LYS A 182 -0.34 9.89 15.07
N ARG A 183 0.96 10.16 14.84
CA ARG A 183 1.43 11.47 14.38
C ARG A 183 0.89 11.82 13.00
N MET A 184 0.91 10.88 12.05
CA MET A 184 0.34 11.06 10.71
C MET A 184 -1.15 11.37 10.77
N TYR A 185 -1.91 10.56 11.51
CA TYR A 185 -3.35 10.74 11.72
C TYR A 185 -3.67 12.08 12.36
N ALA A 186 -2.99 12.45 13.44
CA ALA A 186 -3.16 13.72 14.15
C ALA A 186 -2.91 14.93 13.21
N TYR A 187 -1.87 14.86 12.39
CA TYR A 187 -1.55 15.88 11.41
C TYR A 187 -2.67 16.07 10.37
N PHE A 188 -3.20 14.97 9.84
CA PHE A 188 -4.30 15.04 8.88
C PHE A 188 -5.53 15.70 9.50
N ARG A 189 -5.89 15.32 10.72
CA ARG A 189 -7.04 15.89 11.44
C ARG A 189 -6.84 17.38 11.76
N LYS A 190 -5.63 17.78 12.19
CA LYS A 190 -5.30 19.17 12.53
C LYS A 190 -5.46 20.11 11.35
N TYR A 191 -4.99 19.70 10.18
CA TYR A 191 -4.98 20.54 8.98
C TYR A 191 -6.13 20.29 8.02
N GLY A 192 -7.12 19.47 8.42
CA GLY A 192 -8.33 19.21 7.63
C GLY A 192 -8.06 18.47 6.33
N TYR A 193 -7.06 17.58 6.31
CA TYR A 193 -6.84 16.69 5.17
C TYR A 193 -7.84 15.53 5.18
N ASP A 194 -8.47 15.29 4.03
CA ASP A 194 -9.42 14.18 3.82
C ASP A 194 -8.71 12.84 3.60
N THR A 195 -7.39 12.84 3.48
CA THR A 195 -6.57 11.62 3.29
C THR A 195 -6.82 10.61 4.40
N ILE A 196 -7.21 9.40 4.00
CA ILE A 196 -7.48 8.27 4.90
C ILE A 196 -6.15 7.67 5.37
N CYS A 197 -6.03 7.43 6.68
CA CYS A 197 -4.92 6.71 7.27
C CYS A 197 -5.31 5.26 7.49
N MET A 198 -4.74 4.33 6.69
CA MET A 198 -5.03 2.90 6.74
C MET A 198 -3.75 2.09 6.99
N PRO A 199 -3.29 1.98 8.25
CA PRO A 199 -2.11 1.19 8.58
C PRO A 199 -2.25 -0.30 8.21
N ALA A 200 -1.11 -0.92 7.92
CA ALA A 200 -0.97 -2.32 7.49
C ALA A 200 0.36 -2.90 7.98
N SER A 201 0.57 -4.21 7.81
CA SER A 201 1.85 -4.87 8.10
C SER A 201 2.23 -4.86 9.58
N TRP A 202 1.41 -5.49 10.38
CA TRP A 202 1.44 -5.54 11.84
C TRP A 202 2.57 -6.38 12.42
N ARG A 203 3.01 -6.02 13.64
CA ARG A 203 3.93 -6.78 14.47
C ARG A 203 3.47 -6.79 15.93
N PRO A 204 3.90 -7.80 16.69
CA PRO A 204 3.68 -7.81 18.14
C PRO A 204 4.59 -6.77 18.82
N SER A 205 4.02 -5.65 19.30
CA SER A 205 4.80 -4.56 19.93
C SER A 205 5.66 -5.07 21.08
N ARG A 206 5.09 -5.88 21.98
CA ARG A 206 5.79 -6.43 23.16
C ARG A 206 6.75 -7.58 22.84
N GLY A 207 6.70 -8.13 21.63
CA GLY A 207 7.48 -9.28 21.16
C GLY A 207 6.62 -10.51 20.90
N ALA A 208 7.08 -11.37 19.98
CA ALA A 208 6.31 -12.53 19.51
C ALA A 208 6.08 -13.59 20.61
N ASP A 209 6.95 -13.66 21.61
CA ASP A 209 6.86 -14.62 22.71
C ASP A 209 5.90 -14.17 23.82
N VAL A 210 5.33 -12.97 23.73
CA VAL A 210 4.40 -12.44 24.72
C VAL A 210 2.96 -12.83 24.33
N PRO A 211 2.22 -13.58 25.13
CA PRO A 211 0.85 -13.98 24.80
C PRO A 211 -0.05 -12.78 24.51
N GLY A 212 -0.82 -12.86 23.42
CA GLY A 212 -1.76 -11.81 22.99
C GLY A 212 -1.10 -10.53 22.46
N SER A 213 0.20 -10.57 22.16
CA SER A 213 0.90 -9.41 21.58
C SER A 213 0.67 -9.23 20.08
N ASP A 214 0.19 -10.23 19.40
CA ASP A 214 -0.09 -10.23 17.96
C ASP A 214 -1.07 -9.13 17.52
N VAL A 215 -1.94 -8.69 18.43
CA VAL A 215 -2.91 -7.60 18.19
C VAL A 215 -2.55 -6.26 18.85
N ASP A 216 -1.38 -6.14 19.45
CA ASP A 216 -0.96 -4.95 20.20
C ASP A 216 -1.08 -3.65 19.38
N GLU A 217 -0.47 -3.61 18.19
CA GLU A 217 -0.50 -2.42 17.32
C GLU A 217 -1.94 -2.10 16.86
N LEU A 218 -2.75 -3.14 16.58
CA LEU A 218 -4.15 -2.97 16.17
C LEU A 218 -4.95 -2.29 17.27
N LEU A 219 -4.84 -2.79 18.52
CA LEU A 219 -5.54 -2.23 19.66
C LEU A 219 -5.04 -0.83 20.01
N ALA A 220 -3.72 -0.57 19.88
CA ALA A 220 -3.12 0.73 20.16
C ALA A 220 -3.52 1.80 19.11
N LEU A 221 -3.93 1.40 17.91
CA LEU A 221 -4.40 2.27 16.83
C LEU A 221 -5.92 2.23 16.64
N ALA A 222 -6.67 1.58 17.52
CA ALA A 222 -8.13 1.51 17.41
C ALA A 222 -8.76 2.91 17.34
N GLY A 223 -9.47 3.18 16.25
CA GLY A 223 -10.10 4.47 15.97
C GLY A 223 -9.43 5.30 14.88
N VAL A 224 -8.34 4.83 14.25
CA VAL A 224 -7.89 5.36 12.95
C VAL A 224 -8.96 5.13 11.88
N ASP A 225 -8.82 5.74 10.72
CA ASP A 225 -9.87 5.72 9.70
C ASP A 225 -10.18 4.31 9.21
N GLU A 226 -9.16 3.55 8.81
CA GLU A 226 -9.27 2.18 8.31
C GLU A 226 -8.04 1.36 8.73
N MET A 227 -8.12 0.03 8.61
CA MET A 227 -7.01 -0.89 8.86
C MET A 227 -7.00 -2.03 7.85
N THR A 228 -5.83 -2.42 7.37
CA THR A 228 -5.66 -3.66 6.62
C THR A 228 -5.30 -4.77 7.59
N ILE A 229 -6.21 -5.69 7.84
CA ILE A 229 -6.03 -6.77 8.84
C ILE A 229 -6.04 -8.12 8.12
N PRO A 230 -4.95 -8.91 8.20
CA PRO A 230 -4.92 -10.24 7.60
C PRO A 230 -5.80 -11.23 8.40
N PRO A 231 -6.31 -12.30 7.75
CA PRO A 231 -7.22 -13.25 8.37
C PRO A 231 -6.77 -13.80 9.74
N PRO A 232 -5.50 -14.21 9.96
CA PRO A 232 -5.09 -14.71 11.27
C PRO A 232 -5.26 -13.69 12.41
N LEU A 233 -5.05 -12.40 12.14
CA LEU A 233 -5.26 -11.36 13.15
C LEU A 233 -6.75 -11.02 13.36
N LEU A 234 -7.59 -11.22 12.33
CA LEU A 234 -9.06 -11.15 12.50
C LEU A 234 -9.54 -12.27 13.44
N ASP A 235 -8.99 -13.48 13.28
CA ASP A 235 -9.29 -14.60 14.16
C ASP A 235 -8.88 -14.29 15.61
N SER A 236 -7.66 -13.77 15.82
CA SER A 236 -7.20 -13.33 17.16
C SER A 236 -8.12 -12.27 17.75
N LEU A 237 -8.49 -11.24 16.96
CA LEU A 237 -9.41 -10.18 17.41
C LEU A 237 -10.80 -10.72 17.77
N SER A 238 -11.30 -11.75 17.07
CA SER A 238 -12.62 -12.34 17.30
C SER A 238 -12.74 -13.03 18.66
N THR A 239 -11.62 -13.43 19.25
CA THR A 239 -11.56 -14.08 20.56
C THR A 239 -11.48 -13.09 21.73
N LEU A 240 -11.27 -11.79 21.46
CA LEU A 240 -11.17 -10.77 22.49
C LEU A 240 -12.54 -10.41 23.06
N GLU A 241 -12.58 -10.17 24.37
CA GLU A 241 -13.75 -9.55 24.98
C GLU A 241 -13.88 -8.08 24.52
N SER A 242 -15.10 -7.64 24.22
CA SER A 242 -15.37 -6.28 23.76
C SER A 242 -14.90 -5.19 24.74
N SER A 243 -14.80 -5.51 26.03
CA SER A 243 -14.28 -4.64 27.08
C SER A 243 -12.80 -4.29 26.94
N VAL A 244 -12.04 -5.10 26.21
CA VAL A 244 -10.60 -4.87 25.97
C VAL A 244 -10.38 -3.85 24.85
N VAL A 245 -11.33 -3.73 23.91
CA VAL A 245 -11.22 -2.82 22.77
C VAL A 245 -11.72 -1.43 23.16
N SER A 246 -10.82 -0.48 23.28
CA SER A 246 -11.14 0.92 23.54
C SER A 246 -10.59 1.83 22.44
N ARG A 247 -11.36 2.86 22.09
CA ARG A 247 -10.90 3.84 21.09
C ARG A 247 -9.65 4.57 21.59
N LYS A 248 -8.58 4.52 20.81
CA LYS A 248 -7.28 5.14 21.10
C LYS A 248 -7.01 6.37 20.24
N CYS A 249 -7.54 6.40 19.01
CA CYS A 249 -7.43 7.53 18.11
C CYS A 249 -8.78 8.28 18.00
N SER A 250 -8.75 9.59 18.17
CA SER A 250 -9.94 10.46 18.15
C SER A 250 -9.60 11.74 17.35
N PRO A 251 -10.38 12.08 16.31
CA PRO A 251 -10.05 13.20 15.43
C PRO A 251 -9.78 14.51 16.18
N GLU A 252 -10.68 14.89 17.10
CA GLU A 252 -10.61 16.18 17.79
C GLU A 252 -9.45 16.20 18.80
N LYS A 253 -9.29 15.12 19.57
CA LYS A 253 -8.25 15.03 20.59
C LYS A 253 -6.86 14.98 19.97
N ASP A 254 -6.69 14.16 18.90
CA ASP A 254 -5.40 13.99 18.26
C ASP A 254 -5.02 15.24 17.47
N ALA A 255 -5.96 15.91 16.82
CA ALA A 255 -5.76 17.21 16.19
C ALA A 255 -5.26 18.27 17.19
N ALA A 256 -5.92 18.34 18.37
CA ALA A 256 -5.51 19.29 19.42
C ALA A 256 -4.11 18.97 20.00
N GLY A 257 -3.71 17.70 20.03
CA GLY A 257 -2.40 17.27 20.51
C GLY A 257 -1.26 17.39 19.48
N CYS A 258 -1.58 17.65 18.21
CA CYS A 258 -0.57 17.74 17.15
C CYS A 258 0.21 19.06 17.24
N ASN A 259 1.55 18.97 17.36
CA ASN A 259 2.44 20.13 17.41
C ASN A 259 3.18 20.41 16.10
N ASP A 260 3.04 19.52 15.09
CA ASP A 260 3.68 19.70 13.80
C ASP A 260 3.16 20.96 13.09
N PRO A 261 4.05 21.73 12.41
CA PRO A 261 3.64 22.88 11.61
C PRO A 261 2.94 22.42 10.31
N ASP A 262 2.22 23.31 9.65
CA ASP A 262 1.66 23.04 8.32
C ASP A 262 2.78 23.00 7.28
N PHE A 263 3.25 21.80 6.95
CA PHE A 263 4.29 21.63 5.95
C PHE A 263 3.77 21.93 4.54
N ARG A 264 4.62 22.59 3.74
CA ARG A 264 4.39 22.84 2.32
C ARG A 264 5.67 22.44 1.57
N PHE A 265 5.66 21.21 1.04
CA PHE A 265 6.85 20.66 0.41
C PHE A 265 6.98 21.11 -1.05
N THR A 266 8.20 21.55 -1.40
CA THR A 266 8.76 21.50 -2.75
C THR A 266 9.66 20.28 -2.87
N LYS A 267 10.14 19.94 -4.07
CA LYS A 267 11.07 18.81 -4.24
C LYS A 267 12.33 19.00 -3.40
N GLU A 268 12.87 20.22 -3.38
CA GLU A 268 14.11 20.56 -2.68
C GLU A 268 13.93 20.49 -1.17
N SER A 269 12.84 21.06 -0.64
CA SER A 269 12.58 21.02 0.81
C SER A 269 12.27 19.60 1.28
N TYR A 270 11.50 18.81 0.49
CA TYR A 270 11.26 17.40 0.80
C TYR A 270 12.57 16.61 0.87
N ALA A 271 13.43 16.74 -0.15
CA ALA A 271 14.72 16.06 -0.20
C ALA A 271 15.60 16.40 1.02
N SER A 272 15.67 17.68 1.41
CA SER A 272 16.44 18.10 2.59
C SER A 272 15.98 17.43 3.89
N TYR A 273 14.66 17.25 4.09
CA TYR A 273 14.14 16.53 5.25
C TYR A 273 14.33 15.02 5.11
N TRP A 274 14.15 14.49 3.89
CA TRP A 274 14.29 13.08 3.60
C TRP A 274 15.70 12.55 3.84
N ASP A 275 16.73 13.35 3.55
CA ASP A 275 18.12 12.99 3.78
C ASP A 275 18.44 12.73 5.26
N ALA A 276 17.67 13.28 6.18
CA ALA A 276 17.79 13.05 7.61
C ALA A 276 16.94 11.87 8.13
N ASP A 277 16.03 11.33 7.31
CA ASP A 277 15.09 10.26 7.72
C ASP A 277 15.62 8.88 7.33
N VAL A 278 16.58 8.38 8.10
CA VAL A 278 17.25 7.09 7.82
C VAL A 278 16.28 5.92 7.84
N CYS A 279 15.33 5.88 8.78
CA CYS A 279 14.32 4.82 8.85
C CYS A 279 13.46 4.81 7.59
N GLY A 280 12.95 5.96 7.17
CA GLY A 280 12.15 6.10 5.96
C GLY A 280 12.90 5.62 4.72
N GLN A 281 14.16 6.04 4.55
CA GLN A 281 14.99 5.67 3.40
C GLN A 281 15.26 4.16 3.34
N GLU A 282 15.75 3.57 4.44
CA GLU A 282 16.10 2.15 4.49
C GLU A 282 14.87 1.27 4.28
N LYS A 283 13.74 1.58 4.95
CA LYS A 283 12.53 0.79 4.86
C LYS A 283 11.81 0.95 3.52
N LEU A 284 11.84 2.13 2.91
CA LEU A 284 11.29 2.32 1.57
C LEU A 284 12.08 1.52 0.54
N LYS A 285 13.42 1.60 0.59
CA LYS A 285 14.28 0.82 -0.29
C LYS A 285 14.05 -0.69 -0.13
N GLU A 286 14.09 -1.19 1.11
CA GLU A 286 13.82 -2.60 1.42
C GLU A 286 12.45 -3.06 0.90
N GLY A 287 11.43 -2.20 1.02
CA GLY A 287 10.09 -2.49 0.54
C GLY A 287 10.02 -2.57 -0.99
N ILE A 288 10.65 -1.64 -1.69
CA ILE A 288 10.71 -1.62 -3.16
C ILE A 288 11.49 -2.84 -3.67
N ASP A 289 12.64 -3.15 -3.09
CA ASP A 289 13.46 -4.31 -3.46
C ASP A 289 12.66 -5.62 -3.30
N ALA A 290 12.01 -5.82 -2.16
CA ALA A 290 11.18 -7.01 -1.90
C ALA A 290 10.01 -7.16 -2.88
N PHE A 291 9.32 -6.07 -3.20
CA PHE A 291 8.19 -6.10 -4.14
C PHE A 291 8.68 -6.30 -5.58
N THR A 292 9.88 -5.81 -5.92
CA THR A 292 10.53 -6.07 -7.21
C THR A 292 10.82 -7.56 -7.38
N GLU A 293 11.36 -8.22 -6.35
CA GLU A 293 11.61 -9.67 -6.37
C GLU A 293 10.31 -10.48 -6.59
N GLU A 294 9.21 -10.08 -5.94
CA GLU A 294 7.92 -10.74 -6.14
C GLU A 294 7.37 -10.51 -7.56
N THR A 295 7.54 -9.31 -8.11
CA THR A 295 7.18 -9.00 -9.50
C THR A 295 7.97 -9.85 -10.49
N GLU A 296 9.27 -10.01 -10.26
CA GLU A 296 10.13 -10.84 -11.12
C GLU A 296 9.74 -12.34 -11.08
N LYS A 297 9.32 -12.85 -9.92
CA LYS A 297 8.79 -14.22 -9.82
C LYS A 297 7.54 -14.38 -10.66
N LEU A 298 6.61 -13.41 -10.60
CA LEU A 298 5.40 -13.42 -11.40
C LEU A 298 5.70 -13.35 -12.90
N VAL A 299 6.63 -12.47 -13.30
CA VAL A 299 7.07 -12.35 -14.70
C VAL A 299 7.63 -13.68 -15.22
N LYS A 300 8.43 -14.41 -14.44
CA LYS A 300 8.94 -15.74 -14.81
C LYS A 300 7.81 -16.75 -15.08
N ILE A 301 6.80 -16.77 -14.21
CA ILE A 301 5.61 -17.62 -14.40
C ILE A 301 4.86 -17.26 -15.69
N LEU A 302 4.72 -15.97 -16.00
CA LEU A 302 4.06 -15.51 -17.22
C LEU A 302 4.85 -15.89 -18.48
N ILE A 303 6.19 -15.75 -18.47
CA ILE A 303 7.05 -16.15 -19.59
C ILE A 303 6.88 -17.64 -19.92
N GLU A 304 6.78 -18.52 -18.92
CA GLU A 304 6.56 -19.96 -19.14
C GLU A 304 5.19 -20.29 -19.78
N LYS A 305 4.26 -19.35 -19.77
CA LYS A 305 2.90 -19.49 -20.33
C LYS A 305 2.73 -18.73 -21.65
N MET A 306 3.71 -17.95 -22.06
CA MET A 306 3.73 -17.24 -23.35
C MET A 306 4.41 -18.04 -24.45
#